data_d75273f520b87b8f5f9389de88421622
#
_entry.id   d75273f520b87b8f5f9389de88421622
#
_cell.length_a   1.000
_cell.length_b   1.000
_cell.length_c   1.000
_cell.angle_alpha   90.00
_cell.angle_beta   90.00
_cell.angle_gamma   90.00
#
_symmetry.space_group_name_H-M   'P 1'
#
loop_
_entity.id
_entity.type
_entity.pdbx_description
1 polymer ?
#
loop_
_entity_poly.entity_id
_entity_poly.type
_entity_poly.pdbx_seq_one_letter_code
_entity_poly.pdbx_strand_id
1 'polypeptide(L)' 'RRNTDAGDIADAIVEERLVHFDGDVRETRVYKRDRLPPAADFTGPAIVEGAESTVVVRPDQSVEVDEYGSLVVEVQS' A
#
# COMPACT_ATOMS: atom_id res chain seq x y z
N ARG A 1 16.67 5.79 11.17
CA ARG A 1 16.07 5.42 11.16
C ARG A 1 15.32 4.81 11.68
N ARG A 2 14.87 4.80 11.95
CA ARG A 2 14.14 4.23 12.44
C ARG A 2 13.65 3.25 12.24
N ASN A 3 13.82 2.73 12.14
CA ASN A 3 13.45 1.73 11.91
C ASN A 3 12.61 0.78 12.30
N THR A 4 12.29 0.47 13.07
CA THR A 4 11.27 -0.38 13.61
C THR A 4 9.98 -0.26 12.86
N ASP A 5 9.67 0.88 12.37
CA ASP A 5 8.41 1.15 11.70
C ASP A 5 8.29 0.39 10.39
N ALA A 6 9.39 0.06 9.81
CA ALA A 6 9.36 -0.73 8.58
C ALA A 6 8.76 -2.10 8.83
N GLY A 7 8.97 -2.65 10.02
CA GLY A 7 8.38 -3.92 10.37
C GLY A 7 6.87 -3.86 10.44
N ASP A 8 6.35 -2.73 10.89
CA ASP A 8 4.92 -2.58 11.03
C ASP A 8 4.21 -2.60 9.68
N ILE A 9 4.83 -2.02 8.66
CA ILE A 9 4.24 -2.06 7.33
C ILE A 9 4.23 -3.49 6.81
N ALA A 10 5.30 -4.22 7.05
CA ALA A 10 5.36 -5.61 6.62
C ALA A 10 4.27 -6.46 7.26
N ASP A 11 3.91 -6.14 8.49
CA ASP A 11 2.86 -6.87 9.18
C ASP A 11 1.49 -6.67 8.53
N ALA A 12 1.33 -5.61 7.77
CA ALA A 12 0.07 -5.35 7.08
C ALA A 12 -0.05 -6.11 5.77
N ILE A 13 1.04 -6.69 5.27
CA ILE A 13 1.03 -7.43 4.02
C ILE A 13 0.44 -8.81 4.27
N VAL A 14 -0.64 -9.14 3.59
CA VAL A 14 -1.31 -10.42 3.79
C VAL A 14 -1.10 -11.38 2.63
N GLU A 15 -0.71 -10.88 1.47
CA GLU A 15 -0.38 -11.75 0.35
C GLU A 15 0.30 -10.95 -0.74
N GLU A 16 0.81 -11.66 -1.74
CA GLU A 16 1.32 -11.04 -2.96
C GLU A 16 0.66 -11.76 -4.12
N ARG A 17 0.34 -11.00 -5.15
CA ARG A 17 -0.27 -11.59 -6.33
C ARG A 17 0.21 -10.86 -7.57
N LEU A 18 0.05 -11.51 -8.72
CA LEU A 18 0.40 -10.90 -10.00
C LEU A 18 -0.80 -10.14 -10.50
N VAL A 19 -0.60 -8.90 -10.84
CA VAL A 19 -1.67 -8.01 -11.31
C VAL A 19 -1.21 -7.34 -12.59
N HIS A 20 -2.12 -7.20 -13.53
CA HIS A 20 -1.82 -6.54 -14.80
C HIS A 20 -2.02 -5.03 -14.65
N PHE A 21 -0.97 -4.29 -15.02
CA PHE A 21 -1.02 -2.82 -15.07
C PHE A 21 -0.55 -2.39 -16.45
N ASP A 22 -1.45 -1.84 -17.25
CA ASP A 22 -1.09 -1.27 -18.56
C ASP A 22 -0.32 -2.26 -19.43
N GLY A 23 -0.74 -3.52 -19.41
CA GLY A 23 -0.12 -4.53 -20.24
C GLY A 23 1.05 -5.26 -19.60
N ASP A 24 1.50 -4.79 -18.45
CA ASP A 24 2.58 -5.45 -17.73
C ASP A 24 2.03 -6.22 -16.55
N VAL A 25 2.66 -7.35 -16.23
CA VAL A 25 2.31 -8.13 -15.07
C VAL A 25 3.34 -7.82 -13.98
N ARG A 26 2.87 -7.42 -12.82
CA ARG A 26 3.76 -7.04 -11.72
C ARG A 26 3.36 -7.75 -10.44
N GLU A 27 4.35 -8.13 -9.66
CA GLU A 27 4.11 -8.60 -8.31
C GLU A 27 3.57 -7.46 -7.48
N THR A 28 2.42 -7.69 -6.86
CA THR A 28 1.70 -6.64 -6.16
C THR A 28 1.40 -7.11 -4.75
N ARG A 29 1.82 -6.31 -3.79
CA ARG A 29 1.57 -6.63 -2.38
C ARG A 29 0.18 -6.19 -1.99
N VAL A 30 -0.49 -7.03 -1.21
CA VAL A 30 -1.83 -6.73 -0.71
C VAL A 30 -1.71 -6.42 0.77
N TYR A 31 -2.16 -5.23 1.13
CA TYR A 31 -2.11 -4.74 2.50
C TYR A 31 -3.51 -4.74 3.10
N LYS A 32 -3.59 -5.04 4.38
CA LYS A 32 -4.82 -4.83 5.14
C LYS A 32 -4.80 -3.42 5.71
N ARG A 33 -5.81 -2.65 5.36
CA ARG A 33 -5.84 -1.25 5.76
C ARG A 33 -5.79 -1.07 7.28
N ASP A 34 -6.51 -1.93 8.01
CA ASP A 34 -6.58 -1.80 9.46
C ASP A 34 -5.29 -2.21 10.16
N ARG A 35 -4.33 -2.73 9.41
CA ARG A 35 -3.03 -3.08 9.97
C ARG A 35 -1.94 -2.09 9.60
N LEU A 36 -2.27 -1.09 8.78
CA LEU A 36 -1.30 -0.07 8.40
C LEU A 36 -1.11 0.91 9.56
N PRO A 37 0.13 1.15 9.99
CA PRO A 37 0.35 2.10 11.08
C PRO A 37 0.20 3.53 10.59
N PRO A 38 -0.04 4.48 11.51
CA PRO A 38 -0.04 5.88 11.15
C PRO A 38 1.32 6.29 10.58
N ALA A 39 1.31 7.20 9.65
CA ALA A 39 2.53 7.71 9.00
C ALA A 39 3.23 6.67 8.13
N ALA A 40 2.60 5.53 7.88
CA ALA A 40 3.16 4.56 6.94
C ALA A 40 3.16 5.15 5.54
N ASP A 41 4.19 4.85 4.76
CA ASP A 41 4.17 5.22 3.36
C ASP A 41 4.77 4.09 2.53
N PHE A 42 4.29 3.97 1.31
CA PHE A 42 4.78 2.95 0.40
C PHE A 42 4.40 3.34 -1.03
N THR A 43 5.08 2.71 -1.98
CA THR A 43 4.83 2.98 -3.39
C THR A 43 4.13 1.79 -4.02
N GLY A 44 3.44 2.05 -5.13
CA GLY A 44 2.84 0.98 -5.90
C GLY A 44 3.86 0.17 -6.65
N PRO A 45 3.42 -0.92 -7.24
CA PRO A 45 2.03 -1.36 -7.24
C PRO A 45 1.64 -1.98 -5.90
N ALA A 46 0.41 -1.75 -5.50
CA ALA A 46 -0.08 -2.29 -4.23
C ALA A 46 -1.61 -2.33 -4.26
N ILE A 47 -2.17 -3.14 -3.39
CA ILE A 47 -3.61 -3.20 -3.17
C ILE A 47 -3.82 -3.05 -1.67
N VAL A 48 -4.73 -2.15 -1.30
CA VAL A 48 -5.06 -1.95 0.12
C VAL A 48 -6.51 -2.38 0.31
N GLU A 49 -6.71 -3.43 1.10
CA GLU A 49 -8.04 -3.98 1.35
C GLU A 49 -8.60 -3.41 2.64
N GLY A 50 -9.73 -2.73 2.54
CA GLY A 50 -10.46 -2.26 3.69
C GLY A 50 -11.70 -3.09 3.91
N ALA A 51 -12.47 -2.74 4.94
CA ALA A 51 -13.67 -3.50 5.29
C ALA A 51 -14.73 -3.41 4.22
N GLU A 52 -14.82 -2.29 3.54
CA GLU A 52 -15.90 -2.07 2.58
C GLU A 52 -15.41 -1.66 1.20
N SER A 53 -14.10 -1.51 1.04
CA SER A 53 -13.59 -1.06 -0.25
C SER A 53 -12.16 -1.52 -0.40
N THR A 54 -11.71 -1.53 -1.65
CA THR A 54 -10.35 -1.90 -1.99
C THR A 54 -9.75 -0.78 -2.82
N VAL A 55 -8.54 -0.37 -2.47
CA VAL A 55 -7.82 0.67 -3.21
C VAL A 55 -6.70 0.01 -3.98
N VAL A 56 -6.64 0.27 -5.28
CA VAL A 56 -5.55 -0.23 -6.12
C VAL A 56 -4.58 0.90 -6.35
N VAL A 57 -3.33 0.68 -5.95
CA VAL A 57 -2.25 1.67 -6.12
C VAL A 57 -1.43 1.24 -7.33
N ARG A 58 -1.36 2.11 -8.32
CA ARG A 58 -0.64 1.80 -9.56
C ARG A 58 0.87 1.95 -9.36
N PRO A 59 1.66 1.41 -10.28
CA PRO A 59 3.13 1.49 -10.12
C PRO A 59 3.69 2.90 -10.07
N ASP A 60 2.98 3.87 -10.64
CA ASP A 60 3.45 5.25 -10.65
C ASP A 60 2.86 6.08 -9.51
N GLN A 61 2.27 5.42 -8.52
CA GLN A 61 1.62 6.10 -7.40
C GLN A 61 2.28 5.74 -6.10
N SER A 62 2.11 6.60 -5.10
CA SER A 62 2.56 6.32 -3.75
C SER A 62 1.40 6.58 -2.80
N VAL A 63 1.48 5.98 -1.63
CA VAL A 63 0.45 6.09 -0.61
C VAL A 63 1.08 6.50 0.69
N GLU A 64 0.44 7.43 1.37
CA GLU A 64 0.83 7.80 2.72
C GLU A 64 -0.40 7.67 3.62
N VAL A 65 -0.23 7.11 4.81
CA VAL A 65 -1.29 7.02 5.79
C VAL A 65 -1.12 8.18 6.76
N ASP A 66 -2.13 9.05 6.86
CA ASP A 66 -2.02 10.20 7.73
C ASP A 66 -2.32 9.81 9.17
N GLU A 67 -2.27 10.79 10.07
CA GLU A 67 -2.43 10.51 11.49
C GLU A 67 -3.84 10.04 11.86
N TYR A 68 -4.78 10.23 10.95
CA TYR A 68 -6.17 9.81 11.16
C TYR A 68 -6.47 8.48 10.50
N GLY A 69 -5.47 7.86 9.91
CA GLY A 69 -5.67 6.59 9.21
C GLY A 69 -6.19 6.73 7.80
N SER A 70 -6.24 7.93 7.27
CA SER A 70 -6.69 8.15 5.89
C SER A 70 -5.56 7.86 4.92
N LEU A 71 -5.93 7.34 3.76
CA LEU A 71 -4.96 7.06 2.71
C LEU A 71 -4.87 8.25 1.77
N VAL A 72 -3.67 8.73 1.56
CA VAL A 72 -3.40 9.81 0.63
C VAL A 72 -2.61 9.20 -0.52
N VAL A 73 -3.19 9.21 -1.72
CA VAL A 73 -2.57 8.61 -2.88
C VAL A 73 -2.08 9.72 -3.80
N GLU A 74 -0.81 9.65 -4.17
CA GLU A 74 -0.20 10.66 -5.03
C GLU A 74 0.43 9.98 -6.24
N VAL A 75 0.38 10.66 -7.36
CA VAL A 75 1.00 10.17 -8.59
C VAL A 75 2.44 10.67 -8.63
N GLN A 76 3.34 9.72 -8.86
CA GLN A 76 4.76 10.05 -9.03
C GLN A 76 4.99 10.37 -10.49
N SER A 77 5.60 11.48 -10.77
CA SER A 77 5.85 11.87 -12.16
C SER A 77 7.31 12.12 -12.43
#